data_d2eda4b8c3b061a88c5dc4c13285f2bd
#
_entry.id   d2eda4b8c3b061a88c5dc4c13285f2bd
#
_cell.length_a   1.000
_cell.length_b   1.000
_cell.length_c   1.000
_cell.angle_alpha   90.00
_cell.angle_beta   90.00
_cell.angle_gamma   90.00
#
_symmetry.space_group_name_H-M   'P 1'
#
loop_
_entity.id
_entity.type
_entity.pdbx_description
1 polymer ?
#
loop_
_entity_poly.entity_id
_entity_poly.type
_entity_poly.pdbx_seq_one_letter_code
_entity_poly.pdbx_strand_id
1 'polypeptide(L)'
;MQENSKQNYLHGAAIMAAGVVVTKILGAIYKIPLGNILGDEGYGYFSVAYNIYYVFLTMATAGMPVALSRMISEADTLGRPMQARKIFRVAWLTFAIFGILLGLVMFLFPTELAGMLNNVRAAQSIWALSPALVLVYLTSTYRGYAQGMSNMKPTTVSQILEVVGKVAVGLVLAWSFTRAGKGLPVASAGAIFGVTAGGAFALIYVSIYKHRHYPDKPVADPDVPDSAGRILGTLLRISIPIALGSSVLSIINLVDTKLIMYRLQTALGYSETYANILYGVYGKTLTLFNLPAAFVTPMTISIVPAIAAAVVQKKFAQGHDIAESALRISAVVAMPMGVGLAVLCDPIVNVLYPNSNDAGPMLLMFLGLASVFVCISLITTAVLQATGHELCPVWSMLAGGVTKVAVNWFLIAVPELNIVGAPIGTLACYVVICIMNYIFLCRTLHERLHIGRCLARPLLSTPLMAVVAGGVYAGLSAVMGGDPGWKHVALAMLAAMVCAVVTYLVAVVKTRAITLSDMQLIPRGEKLAKVLHIR
;
A
#
# COMPACT_ATOMS: atom_id res chain seq x y z
N MET A 1 -28.47 -9.92 -21.88
CA MET A 1 -28.18 -8.83 -20.92
C MET A 1 -27.18 -9.22 -19.83
N GLN A 2 -27.22 -10.40 -19.23
CA GLN A 2 -26.28 -10.83 -18.17
C GLN A 2 -24.83 -11.00 -18.64
N GLU A 3 -24.58 -11.41 -19.86
CA GLU A 3 -23.22 -11.61 -20.39
C GLU A 3 -22.49 -10.27 -20.64
N ASN A 4 -23.19 -9.27 -21.17
CA ASN A 4 -22.65 -7.90 -21.33
C ASN A 4 -22.38 -7.22 -19.98
N SER A 5 -23.16 -7.50 -18.93
CA SER A 5 -22.95 -6.99 -17.58
C SER A 5 -21.71 -7.59 -16.93
N LYS A 6 -21.46 -8.91 -17.08
CA LYS A 6 -20.25 -9.58 -16.60
C LYS A 6 -18.98 -9.08 -17.32
N GLN A 7 -19.03 -8.90 -18.63
CA GLN A 7 -17.90 -8.36 -19.40
C GLN A 7 -17.56 -6.93 -18.99
N ASN A 8 -18.58 -6.08 -18.76
CA ASN A 8 -18.36 -4.69 -18.30
C ASN A 8 -17.75 -4.64 -16.90
N TYR A 9 -18.16 -5.54 -15.99
CA TYR A 9 -17.62 -5.63 -14.64
C TYR A 9 -16.15 -6.08 -14.64
N LEU A 10 -15.81 -7.13 -15.39
CA LEU A 10 -14.43 -7.61 -15.52
C LEU A 10 -13.51 -6.56 -16.16
N HIS A 11 -14.01 -5.85 -17.16
CA HIS A 11 -13.27 -4.75 -17.79
C HIS A 11 -13.05 -3.58 -16.83
N GLY A 12 -14.06 -3.23 -16.03
CA GLY A 12 -13.94 -2.21 -14.97
C GLY A 12 -12.93 -2.58 -13.88
N ALA A 13 -12.95 -3.84 -13.43
CA ALA A 13 -12.00 -4.35 -12.45
C ALA A 13 -10.54 -4.35 -12.98
N ALA A 14 -10.35 -4.70 -14.25
CA ALA A 14 -9.04 -4.65 -14.89
C ALA A 14 -8.49 -3.21 -15.01
N ILE A 15 -9.34 -2.24 -15.36
CA ILE A 15 -8.98 -0.81 -15.39
C ILE A 15 -8.56 -0.34 -13.99
N MET A 16 -9.31 -0.71 -12.97
CA MET A 16 -9.00 -0.34 -11.58
C MET A 16 -7.69 -0.97 -11.11
N ALA A 17 -7.45 -2.24 -11.41
CA ALA A 17 -6.20 -2.92 -11.08
C ALA A 17 -4.99 -2.24 -11.76
N ALA A 18 -5.09 -1.93 -13.06
CA ALA A 18 -4.06 -1.19 -13.78
C ALA A 18 -3.82 0.20 -13.17
N GLY A 19 -4.88 0.91 -12.79
CA GLY A 19 -4.78 2.20 -12.12
C GLY A 19 -4.05 2.13 -10.79
N VAL A 20 -4.33 1.11 -9.98
CA VAL A 20 -3.64 0.87 -8.70
C VAL A 20 -2.14 0.63 -8.90
N VAL A 21 -1.74 -0.15 -9.92
CA VAL A 21 -0.32 -0.36 -10.25
C VAL A 21 0.35 0.96 -10.63
N VAL A 22 -0.26 1.71 -11.55
CA VAL A 22 0.27 3.01 -12.00
C VAL A 22 0.43 3.97 -10.83
N THR A 23 -0.57 4.10 -9.96
CA THR A 23 -0.51 5.00 -8.80
C THR A 23 0.55 4.59 -7.78
N LYS A 24 0.76 3.29 -7.57
CA LYS A 24 1.82 2.78 -6.68
C LYS A 24 3.22 3.05 -7.25
N ILE A 25 3.42 2.83 -8.55
CA ILE A 25 4.70 3.11 -9.24
C ILE A 25 5.00 4.62 -9.21
N LEU A 26 4.04 5.46 -9.57
CA LEU A 26 4.19 6.92 -9.50
C LEU A 26 4.47 7.39 -8.07
N GLY A 27 3.82 6.78 -7.08
CA GLY A 27 4.06 7.07 -5.66
C GLY A 27 5.47 6.72 -5.21
N ALA A 28 6.04 5.61 -5.69
CA ALA A 28 7.42 5.24 -5.41
C ALA A 28 8.41 6.19 -6.12
N ILE A 29 8.18 6.50 -7.40
CA ILE A 29 8.98 7.47 -8.17
C ILE A 29 8.98 8.84 -7.50
N TYR A 30 7.86 9.29 -6.94
CA TYR A 30 7.77 10.53 -6.19
C TYR A 30 8.66 10.56 -4.94
N LYS A 31 8.65 9.47 -4.17
CA LYS A 31 9.29 9.43 -2.86
C LYS A 31 10.82 9.45 -2.92
N ILE A 32 11.43 8.94 -4.01
CA ILE A 32 12.88 8.94 -4.18
C ILE A 32 13.44 10.37 -4.35
N PRO A 33 13.01 11.18 -5.33
CA PRO A 33 13.44 12.57 -5.43
C PRO A 33 13.08 13.39 -4.20
N LEU A 34 11.91 13.15 -3.61
CA LEU A 34 11.49 13.83 -2.39
C LEU A 34 12.46 13.57 -1.23
N GLY A 35 12.89 12.31 -1.05
CA GLY A 35 13.85 11.94 -0.02
C GLY A 35 15.20 12.61 -0.21
N ASN A 36 15.63 12.86 -1.45
CA ASN A 36 16.86 13.58 -1.76
C ASN A 36 16.74 15.09 -1.57
N ILE A 37 15.57 15.68 -1.90
CA ILE A 37 15.33 17.13 -1.71
C ILE A 37 15.24 17.48 -0.22
N LEU A 38 14.50 16.68 0.57
CA LEU A 38 14.27 16.96 1.99
C LEU A 38 15.38 16.46 2.91
N GLY A 39 16.26 15.57 2.42
CA GLY A 39 17.21 14.85 3.27
C GLY A 39 16.51 13.90 4.24
N ASP A 40 17.25 13.35 5.19
CA ASP A 40 16.70 12.41 6.18
C ASP A 40 15.80 13.13 7.19
N GLU A 41 16.22 14.28 7.67
CA GLU A 41 15.48 15.05 8.68
C GLU A 41 14.11 15.51 8.14
N GLY A 42 14.08 16.19 6.98
CA GLY A 42 12.83 16.66 6.39
C GLY A 42 11.89 15.54 5.98
N TYR A 43 12.45 14.40 5.53
CA TYR A 43 11.65 13.21 5.19
C TYR A 43 11.06 12.54 6.44
N GLY A 44 11.73 12.66 7.61
CA GLY A 44 11.19 12.24 8.90
C GLY A 44 9.92 13.01 9.27
N TYR A 45 9.93 14.35 9.17
CA TYR A 45 8.75 15.19 9.41
C TYR A 45 7.59 14.85 8.46
N PHE A 46 7.91 14.65 7.18
CA PHE A 46 6.95 14.19 6.16
C PHE A 46 6.31 12.86 6.56
N SER A 47 7.12 11.88 6.97
CA SER A 47 6.65 10.52 7.28
C SER A 47 5.78 10.48 8.53
N VAL A 48 6.13 11.22 9.58
CA VAL A 48 5.36 11.33 10.82
C VAL A 48 3.98 11.93 10.54
N ALA A 49 3.92 13.06 9.84
CA ALA A 49 2.66 13.71 9.48
C ALA A 49 1.79 12.82 8.58
N TYR A 50 2.41 12.14 7.61
CA TYR A 50 1.69 11.25 6.70
C TYR A 50 1.10 10.04 7.41
N ASN A 51 1.74 9.51 8.46
CA ASN A 51 1.20 8.38 9.23
C ASN A 51 -0.05 8.76 10.04
N ILE A 52 -0.12 9.97 10.60
CA ILE A 52 -1.34 10.48 11.24
C ILE A 52 -2.46 10.59 10.21
N TYR A 53 -2.18 11.25 9.09
CA TYR A 53 -3.13 11.41 8.00
C TYR A 53 -3.61 10.05 7.44
N TYR A 54 -2.73 9.05 7.36
CA TYR A 54 -3.03 7.76 6.75
C TYR A 54 -4.10 6.97 7.53
N VAL A 55 -4.20 7.15 8.84
CA VAL A 55 -5.30 6.57 9.65
C VAL A 55 -6.65 7.12 9.18
N PHE A 56 -6.77 8.43 9.06
CA PHE A 56 -8.01 9.07 8.61
C PHE A 56 -8.30 8.80 7.12
N LEU A 57 -7.25 8.74 6.30
CA LEU A 57 -7.34 8.38 4.88
C LEU A 57 -7.92 6.98 4.69
N THR A 58 -7.48 5.98 5.45
CA THR A 58 -7.99 4.61 5.34
C THR A 58 -9.46 4.52 5.73
N MET A 59 -9.88 5.25 6.77
CA MET A 59 -11.30 5.36 7.14
C MET A 59 -12.14 5.95 6.01
N ALA A 60 -11.64 7.02 5.37
CA ALA A 60 -12.34 7.70 4.27
C ALA A 60 -12.45 6.87 3.00
N THR A 61 -11.41 6.08 2.67
CA THR A 61 -11.30 5.40 1.37
C THR A 61 -11.77 3.96 1.37
N ALA A 62 -11.83 3.29 2.52
CA ALA A 62 -12.26 1.90 2.61
C ALA A 62 -13.74 1.76 2.95
N GLY A 63 -14.21 2.34 4.06
CA GLY A 63 -15.57 2.11 4.54
C GLY A 63 -16.65 2.85 3.76
N MET A 64 -16.41 4.13 3.52
CA MET A 64 -17.43 5.04 2.99
C MET A 64 -17.80 4.79 1.52
N PRO A 65 -16.85 4.62 0.57
CA PRO A 65 -17.20 4.32 -0.81
C PRO A 65 -17.92 2.98 -0.96
N VAL A 66 -17.56 1.97 -0.15
CA VAL A 66 -18.19 0.63 -0.21
C VAL A 66 -19.63 0.71 0.24
N ALA A 67 -19.92 1.37 1.37
CA ALA A 67 -21.29 1.54 1.85
C ALA A 67 -22.16 2.30 0.84
N LEU A 68 -21.62 3.41 0.33
CA LEU A 68 -22.32 4.23 -0.65
C LEU A 68 -22.56 3.48 -1.96
N SER A 69 -21.56 2.80 -2.50
CA SER A 69 -21.68 2.06 -3.75
C SER A 69 -22.73 0.95 -3.66
N ARG A 70 -22.82 0.24 -2.51
CA ARG A 70 -23.83 -0.76 -2.26
C ARG A 70 -25.24 -0.15 -2.27
N MET A 71 -25.45 0.95 -1.54
CA MET A 71 -26.77 1.59 -1.46
C MET A 71 -27.20 2.20 -2.81
N ILE A 72 -26.26 2.77 -3.57
CA ILE A 72 -26.54 3.31 -4.91
C ILE A 72 -26.85 2.20 -5.90
N SER A 73 -26.07 1.10 -5.88
CA SER A 73 -26.31 -0.05 -6.77
C SER A 73 -27.67 -0.71 -6.49
N GLU A 74 -28.08 -0.79 -5.23
CA GLU A 74 -29.41 -1.28 -4.85
C GLU A 74 -30.53 -0.36 -5.39
N ALA A 75 -30.39 0.96 -5.22
CA ALA A 75 -31.35 1.93 -5.72
C ALA A 75 -31.42 1.94 -7.26
N ASP A 76 -30.30 1.82 -7.95
CA ASP A 76 -30.22 1.75 -9.41
C ASP A 76 -30.90 0.47 -9.94
N THR A 77 -30.60 -0.69 -9.33
CA THR A 77 -31.19 -1.99 -9.69
C THR A 77 -32.72 -2.00 -9.52
N LEU A 78 -33.22 -1.32 -8.48
CA LEU A 78 -34.66 -1.19 -8.20
C LEU A 78 -35.34 -0.10 -9.04
N GLY A 79 -34.61 0.59 -9.92
CA GLY A 79 -35.16 1.68 -10.73
C GLY A 79 -35.58 2.89 -9.91
N ARG A 80 -34.91 3.21 -8.80
CA ARG A 80 -35.24 4.29 -7.86
C ARG A 80 -34.25 5.48 -7.96
N PRO A 81 -34.31 6.29 -9.02
CA PRO A 81 -33.36 7.36 -9.27
C PRO A 81 -33.44 8.50 -8.24
N MET A 82 -34.64 8.81 -7.68
CA MET A 82 -34.76 9.82 -6.63
C MET A 82 -34.13 9.34 -5.32
N GLN A 83 -34.25 8.05 -5.00
CA GLN A 83 -33.56 7.42 -3.88
C GLN A 83 -32.05 7.53 -4.04
N ALA A 84 -31.50 7.19 -5.21
CA ALA A 84 -30.05 7.29 -5.48
C ALA A 84 -29.52 8.72 -5.31
N ARG A 85 -30.25 9.73 -5.81
CA ARG A 85 -29.90 11.15 -5.63
C ARG A 85 -29.91 11.57 -4.16
N LYS A 86 -30.93 11.13 -3.40
CA LYS A 86 -31.04 11.45 -1.98
C LYS A 86 -29.95 10.76 -1.16
N ILE A 87 -29.61 9.51 -1.46
CA ILE A 87 -28.49 8.80 -0.86
C ILE A 87 -27.19 9.56 -1.09
N PHE A 88 -26.92 10.00 -2.33
CA PHE A 88 -25.73 10.79 -2.65
C PHE A 88 -25.66 12.10 -1.86
N ARG A 89 -26.77 12.85 -1.77
CA ARG A 89 -26.79 14.14 -1.02
C ARG A 89 -26.54 13.92 0.48
N VAL A 90 -27.19 12.92 1.09
CA VAL A 90 -27.00 12.60 2.50
C VAL A 90 -25.54 12.15 2.74
N ALA A 91 -25.02 11.29 1.89
CA ALA A 91 -23.63 10.83 2.00
C ALA A 91 -22.63 11.99 1.81
N TRP A 92 -22.86 12.86 0.82
CA TRP A 92 -21.99 14.02 0.57
C TRP A 92 -21.91 14.95 1.78
N LEU A 93 -23.08 15.27 2.37
CA LEU A 93 -23.13 16.12 3.57
C LEU A 93 -22.46 15.44 4.77
N THR A 94 -22.77 14.17 4.99
CA THR A 94 -22.19 13.38 6.10
C THR A 94 -20.67 13.32 5.99
N PHE A 95 -20.15 13.00 4.81
CA PHE A 95 -18.70 12.87 4.60
C PHE A 95 -17.99 14.22 4.59
N ALA A 96 -18.66 15.29 4.12
CA ALA A 96 -18.17 16.66 4.27
C ALA A 96 -18.00 17.02 5.75
N ILE A 97 -19.00 16.73 6.58
CA ILE A 97 -18.94 17.00 8.04
C ILE A 97 -17.80 16.22 8.68
N PHE A 98 -17.66 14.91 8.40
CA PHE A 98 -16.55 14.11 8.92
C PHE A 98 -15.19 14.63 8.45
N GLY A 99 -15.05 14.96 7.17
CA GLY A 99 -13.82 15.52 6.62
C GLY A 99 -13.45 16.86 7.25
N ILE A 100 -14.44 17.75 7.46
CA ILE A 100 -14.24 19.04 8.11
C ILE A 100 -13.86 18.85 9.59
N LEU A 101 -14.57 18.00 10.35
CA LEU A 101 -14.27 17.76 11.75
C LEU A 101 -12.85 17.22 11.95
N LEU A 102 -12.46 16.20 11.18
CA LEU A 102 -11.12 15.61 11.28
C LEU A 102 -10.05 16.56 10.73
N GLY A 103 -10.33 17.29 9.65
CA GLY A 103 -9.45 18.32 9.13
C GLY A 103 -9.26 19.46 10.14
N LEU A 104 -10.32 19.87 10.84
CA LEU A 104 -10.26 20.91 11.87
C LEU A 104 -9.43 20.44 13.08
N VAL A 105 -9.51 19.18 13.48
CA VAL A 105 -8.64 18.61 14.52
C VAL A 105 -7.16 18.73 14.13
N MET A 106 -6.80 18.36 12.90
CA MET A 106 -5.42 18.50 12.41
C MET A 106 -4.99 19.96 12.22
N PHE A 107 -5.93 20.85 11.94
CA PHE A 107 -5.67 22.28 11.76
C PHE A 107 -5.46 23.03 13.09
N LEU A 108 -6.30 22.73 14.10
CA LEU A 108 -6.29 23.42 15.40
C LEU A 108 -5.26 22.84 16.37
N PHE A 109 -4.97 21.54 16.27
CA PHE A 109 -4.12 20.82 17.22
C PHE A 109 -2.89 20.15 16.55
N PRO A 110 -2.17 20.82 15.63
CA PRO A 110 -1.05 20.19 14.92
C PRO A 110 0.14 19.92 15.84
N THR A 111 0.39 20.78 16.83
CA THR A 111 1.48 20.65 17.81
C THR A 111 1.23 19.52 18.79
N GLU A 112 0.01 19.38 19.27
CA GLU A 112 -0.41 18.31 20.17
C GLU A 112 -0.32 16.95 19.48
N LEU A 113 -0.82 16.85 18.25
CA LEU A 113 -0.73 15.64 17.45
C LEU A 113 0.73 15.26 17.14
N ALA A 114 1.58 16.24 16.82
CA ALA A 114 3.01 16.03 16.61
C ALA A 114 3.70 15.61 17.93
N GLY A 115 3.36 16.27 19.06
CA GLY A 115 3.85 15.94 20.40
C GLY A 115 3.47 14.53 20.86
N MET A 116 2.25 14.04 20.50
CA MET A 116 1.86 12.66 20.76
C MET A 116 2.81 11.64 20.13
N LEU A 117 3.47 11.98 19.03
CA LEU A 117 4.45 11.15 18.34
C LEU A 117 5.91 11.50 18.70
N ASN A 118 6.14 12.29 19.72
CA ASN A 118 7.46 12.76 20.14
C ASN A 118 8.24 13.48 19.02
N ASN A 119 7.54 14.26 18.18
CA ASN A 119 8.14 14.99 17.06
C ASN A 119 7.39 16.30 16.78
N VAL A 120 7.60 17.29 17.64
CA VAL A 120 6.88 18.58 17.60
C VAL A 120 7.14 19.34 16.29
N ARG A 121 8.33 19.22 15.71
CA ARG A 121 8.69 19.89 14.45
C ARG A 121 7.90 19.41 13.23
N ALA A 122 7.25 18.23 13.29
CA ALA A 122 6.34 17.76 12.26
C ALA A 122 4.99 18.50 12.21
N ALA A 123 4.69 19.38 13.18
CA ALA A 123 3.42 20.10 13.29
C ALA A 123 3.07 20.88 12.02
N GLN A 124 4.03 21.53 11.36
CA GLN A 124 3.80 22.27 10.12
C GLN A 124 3.32 21.37 8.98
N SER A 125 3.86 20.15 8.91
CA SER A 125 3.44 19.14 7.92
C SER A 125 2.05 18.61 8.22
N ILE A 126 1.69 18.43 9.50
CA ILE A 126 0.34 18.04 9.94
C ILE A 126 -0.67 19.13 9.58
N TRP A 127 -0.34 20.38 9.84
CA TRP A 127 -1.16 21.54 9.50
C TRP A 127 -1.42 21.62 7.97
N ALA A 128 -0.39 21.43 7.15
CA ALA A 128 -0.51 21.46 5.69
C ALA A 128 -1.38 20.33 5.11
N LEU A 129 -1.55 19.21 5.84
CA LEU A 129 -2.42 18.09 5.46
C LEU A 129 -3.89 18.28 5.85
N SER A 130 -4.19 19.20 6.75
CA SER A 130 -5.54 19.33 7.28
C SER A 130 -6.63 19.52 6.21
N PRO A 131 -6.44 20.32 5.12
CA PRO A 131 -7.45 20.46 4.07
C PRO A 131 -7.58 19.20 3.21
N ALA A 132 -6.53 18.38 3.14
CA ALA A 132 -6.56 17.15 2.34
C ALA A 132 -7.63 16.17 2.84
N LEU A 133 -7.94 16.14 4.14
CA LEU A 133 -8.99 15.27 4.67
C LEU A 133 -10.37 15.62 4.10
N VAL A 134 -10.72 16.91 4.06
CA VAL A 134 -11.99 17.35 3.46
C VAL A 134 -12.08 16.88 2.01
N LEU A 135 -11.01 17.09 1.24
CA LEU A 135 -10.95 16.75 -0.17
C LEU A 135 -11.08 15.23 -0.40
N VAL A 136 -10.41 14.42 0.43
CA VAL A 136 -10.46 12.96 0.34
C VAL A 136 -11.84 12.43 0.66
N TYR A 137 -12.48 12.91 1.73
CA TYR A 137 -13.84 12.47 2.11
C TYR A 137 -14.84 12.81 1.02
N LEU A 138 -14.79 14.02 0.46
CA LEU A 138 -15.64 14.41 -0.66
C LEU A 138 -15.36 13.59 -1.93
N THR A 139 -14.10 13.43 -2.29
CA THR A 139 -13.71 12.61 -3.47
C THR A 139 -14.19 11.17 -3.32
N SER A 140 -14.09 10.59 -2.11
CA SER A 140 -14.58 9.24 -1.79
C SER A 140 -16.08 9.09 -2.00
N THR A 141 -16.88 10.15 -1.74
CA THR A 141 -18.32 10.15 -2.03
C THR A 141 -18.59 10.04 -3.53
N TYR A 142 -17.91 10.84 -4.35
CA TYR A 142 -18.08 10.76 -5.80
C TYR A 142 -17.61 9.42 -6.38
N ARG A 143 -16.50 8.89 -5.88
CA ARG A 143 -15.99 7.56 -6.26
C ARG A 143 -16.98 6.46 -5.89
N GLY A 144 -17.53 6.47 -4.67
CA GLY A 144 -18.54 5.53 -4.22
C GLY A 144 -19.82 5.57 -5.05
N TYR A 145 -20.27 6.76 -5.45
CA TYR A 145 -21.41 6.93 -6.35
C TYR A 145 -21.13 6.29 -7.73
N ALA A 146 -19.99 6.62 -8.36
CA ALA A 146 -19.64 6.08 -9.67
C ALA A 146 -19.47 4.55 -9.63
N GLN A 147 -18.87 4.00 -8.57
CA GLN A 147 -18.76 2.55 -8.35
C GLN A 147 -20.12 1.89 -8.20
N GLY A 148 -21.05 2.53 -7.48
CA GLY A 148 -22.45 2.06 -7.35
C GLY A 148 -23.20 2.03 -8.67
N MET A 149 -22.88 2.95 -9.59
CA MET A 149 -23.36 2.95 -10.98
C MET A 149 -22.55 2.03 -11.90
N SER A 150 -21.80 1.07 -11.33
CA SER A 150 -20.94 0.10 -12.06
C SER A 150 -19.90 0.73 -12.98
N ASN A 151 -19.50 1.99 -12.71
CA ASN A 151 -18.51 2.73 -13.51
C ASN A 151 -17.23 2.99 -12.73
N MET A 152 -16.18 2.21 -13.02
CA MET A 152 -14.88 2.31 -12.34
C MET A 152 -13.93 3.38 -12.95
N LYS A 153 -14.22 3.90 -14.16
CA LYS A 153 -13.36 4.87 -14.85
C LYS A 153 -13.09 6.14 -14.04
N PRO A 154 -14.12 6.83 -13.46
CA PRO A 154 -13.88 8.05 -12.69
C PRO A 154 -13.01 7.80 -11.47
N THR A 155 -13.17 6.68 -10.80
CA THR A 155 -12.33 6.28 -9.65
C THR A 155 -10.88 6.17 -10.06
N THR A 156 -10.58 5.42 -11.13
CA THR A 156 -9.21 5.20 -11.59
C THR A 156 -8.54 6.48 -12.06
N VAL A 157 -9.22 7.27 -12.91
CA VAL A 157 -8.64 8.53 -13.43
C VAL A 157 -8.41 9.52 -12.31
N SER A 158 -9.33 9.66 -11.36
CA SER A 158 -9.16 10.55 -10.22
C SER A 158 -8.00 10.15 -9.31
N GLN A 159 -7.74 8.86 -9.12
CA GLN A 159 -6.56 8.38 -8.37
C GLN A 159 -5.25 8.74 -9.08
N ILE A 160 -5.20 8.60 -10.40
CA ILE A 160 -4.03 9.00 -11.19
C ILE A 160 -3.80 10.50 -11.09
N LEU A 161 -4.85 11.32 -11.27
CA LEU A 161 -4.77 12.78 -11.15
C LEU A 161 -4.33 13.23 -9.75
N GLU A 162 -4.82 12.56 -8.70
CA GLU A 162 -4.40 12.80 -7.32
C GLU A 162 -2.90 12.59 -7.14
N VAL A 163 -2.37 11.48 -7.67
CA VAL A 163 -0.94 11.18 -7.55
C VAL A 163 -0.11 12.12 -8.42
N VAL A 164 -0.53 12.42 -9.65
CA VAL A 164 0.17 13.38 -10.54
C VAL A 164 0.20 14.77 -9.90
N GLY A 165 -0.92 15.24 -9.36
CA GLY A 165 -0.99 16.52 -8.66
C GLY A 165 -0.08 16.57 -7.43
N LYS A 166 -0.09 15.50 -6.62
CA LYS A 166 0.81 15.33 -5.49
C LYS A 166 2.28 15.39 -5.89
N VAL A 167 2.65 14.67 -6.96
CA VAL A 167 4.03 14.65 -7.47
C VAL A 167 4.45 16.04 -7.95
N ALA A 168 3.65 16.65 -8.84
CA ALA A 168 3.98 17.93 -9.45
C ALA A 168 4.09 19.04 -8.40
N VAL A 169 3.04 19.26 -7.62
CA VAL A 169 3.01 20.35 -6.64
C VAL A 169 3.94 20.06 -5.46
N GLY A 170 3.96 18.83 -4.95
CA GLY A 170 4.77 18.46 -3.78
C GLY A 170 6.26 18.58 -4.04
N LEU A 171 6.78 18.11 -5.19
CA LEU A 171 8.20 18.25 -5.52
C LEU A 171 8.59 19.70 -5.78
N VAL A 172 7.75 20.47 -6.50
CA VAL A 172 8.04 21.88 -6.78
C VAL A 172 8.10 22.69 -5.49
N LEU A 173 7.13 22.52 -4.58
CA LEU A 173 7.13 23.24 -3.30
C LEU A 173 8.28 22.79 -2.39
N ALA A 174 8.56 21.49 -2.28
CA ALA A 174 9.68 20.97 -1.52
C ALA A 174 11.00 21.59 -2.01
N TRP A 175 11.24 21.52 -3.31
CA TRP A 175 12.46 22.06 -3.94
C TRP A 175 12.58 23.58 -3.75
N SER A 176 11.49 24.32 -3.99
CA SER A 176 11.46 25.79 -3.88
C SER A 176 11.75 26.24 -2.45
N PHE A 177 11.12 25.61 -1.45
CA PHE A 177 11.31 26.00 -0.05
C PHE A 177 12.67 25.59 0.50
N THR A 178 13.20 24.43 0.09
CA THR A 178 14.57 24.00 0.44
C THR A 178 15.57 24.99 -0.16
N ARG A 179 15.41 25.38 -1.43
CA ARG A 179 16.30 26.30 -2.10
C ARG A 179 16.23 27.73 -1.56
N ALA A 180 15.04 28.13 -1.09
CA ALA A 180 14.81 29.42 -0.44
C ALA A 180 15.30 29.49 1.03
N GLY A 181 15.87 28.40 1.58
CA GLY A 181 16.39 28.35 2.93
C GLY A 181 15.34 28.49 4.04
N LYS A 182 14.06 28.15 3.76
CA LYS A 182 12.94 28.34 4.73
C LYS A 182 12.94 27.32 5.88
N GLY A 183 13.94 26.44 5.95
CA GLY A 183 14.03 25.38 6.95
C GLY A 183 13.29 24.09 6.54
N LEU A 184 13.78 22.96 7.06
CA LEU A 184 13.28 21.61 6.69
C LEU A 184 11.84 21.35 7.11
N PRO A 185 11.33 21.84 8.26
CA PRO A 185 9.91 21.68 8.60
C PRO A 185 8.97 22.34 7.58
N VAL A 186 9.30 23.55 7.09
CA VAL A 186 8.52 24.26 6.06
C VAL A 186 8.62 23.58 4.71
N ALA A 187 9.81 23.10 4.33
CA ALA A 187 10.02 22.36 3.09
C ALA A 187 9.23 21.05 3.09
N SER A 188 9.20 20.35 4.22
CA SER A 188 8.38 19.15 4.43
C SER A 188 6.88 19.46 4.34
N ALA A 189 6.43 20.57 4.95
CA ALA A 189 5.04 21.03 4.84
C ALA A 189 4.66 21.36 3.38
N GLY A 190 5.56 21.98 2.61
CA GLY A 190 5.39 22.22 1.17
C GLY A 190 5.27 20.93 0.37
N ALA A 191 6.14 19.96 0.65
CA ALA A 191 6.09 18.64 0.03
C ALA A 191 4.74 17.95 0.25
N ILE A 192 4.29 17.96 1.51
CA ILE A 192 3.08 17.25 1.91
C ILE A 192 1.81 17.98 1.46
N PHE A 193 1.86 19.31 1.29
CA PHE A 193 0.76 20.10 0.69
C PHE A 193 0.43 19.63 -0.74
N GLY A 194 1.38 18.99 -1.43
CA GLY A 194 1.12 18.30 -2.69
C GLY A 194 -0.02 17.27 -2.59
N VAL A 195 -0.23 16.64 -1.42
CA VAL A 195 -1.38 15.74 -1.19
C VAL A 195 -2.69 16.50 -1.24
N THR A 196 -2.75 17.66 -0.64
CA THR A 196 -3.91 18.58 -0.70
C THR A 196 -4.20 19.01 -2.14
N ALA A 197 -3.18 19.44 -2.87
CA ALA A 197 -3.32 19.86 -4.27
C ALA A 197 -3.79 18.70 -5.17
N GLY A 198 -3.20 17.51 -5.01
CA GLY A 198 -3.63 16.30 -5.73
C GLY A 198 -5.08 15.91 -5.43
N GLY A 199 -5.48 15.99 -4.15
CA GLY A 199 -6.88 15.78 -3.74
C GLY A 199 -7.84 16.79 -4.36
N ALA A 200 -7.43 18.06 -4.50
CA ALA A 200 -8.23 19.08 -5.19
C ALA A 200 -8.42 18.75 -6.67
N PHE A 201 -7.37 18.36 -7.39
CA PHE A 201 -7.50 17.94 -8.80
C PHE A 201 -8.40 16.73 -8.96
N ALA A 202 -8.30 15.75 -8.07
CA ALA A 202 -9.17 14.59 -8.07
C ALA A 202 -10.63 14.98 -7.84
N LEU A 203 -10.90 15.83 -6.84
CA LEU A 203 -12.26 16.28 -6.52
C LEU A 203 -12.89 17.08 -7.67
N ILE A 204 -12.14 18.01 -8.26
CA ILE A 204 -12.61 18.80 -9.43
C ILE A 204 -13.00 17.85 -10.57
N TYR A 205 -12.13 16.88 -10.89
CA TYR A 205 -12.40 15.93 -11.96
C TYR A 205 -13.66 15.11 -11.70
N VAL A 206 -13.79 14.47 -10.51
CA VAL A 206 -14.95 13.59 -10.24
C VAL A 206 -16.26 14.39 -10.12
N SER A 207 -16.19 15.64 -9.64
CA SER A 207 -17.35 16.54 -9.58
C SER A 207 -17.84 16.90 -10.98
N ILE A 208 -16.93 17.33 -11.87
CA ILE A 208 -17.25 17.62 -13.28
C ILE A 208 -17.78 16.38 -13.98
N TYR A 209 -17.15 15.20 -13.73
CA TYR A 209 -17.57 13.96 -14.33
C TYR A 209 -19.01 13.60 -13.93
N LYS A 210 -19.36 13.71 -12.63
CA LYS A 210 -20.72 13.44 -12.15
C LYS A 210 -21.73 14.39 -12.82
N HIS A 211 -21.44 15.69 -12.85
CA HIS A 211 -22.35 16.66 -13.45
C HIS A 211 -22.62 16.41 -14.93
N ARG A 212 -21.60 15.98 -15.68
CA ARG A 212 -21.72 15.73 -17.13
C ARG A 212 -22.41 14.41 -17.47
N HIS A 213 -22.12 13.33 -16.72
CA HIS A 213 -22.58 11.99 -17.06
C HIS A 213 -23.80 11.52 -16.26
N TYR A 214 -24.01 12.10 -15.10
CA TYR A 214 -25.14 11.79 -14.21
C TYR A 214 -25.89 13.07 -13.79
N PRO A 215 -26.45 13.83 -14.77
CA PRO A 215 -27.17 15.06 -14.46
C PRO A 215 -28.47 14.76 -13.69
N ASP A 216 -28.84 15.68 -12.82
CA ASP A 216 -30.10 15.60 -12.07
C ASP A 216 -31.29 16.00 -12.99
N LYS A 217 -31.63 15.13 -13.98
CA LYS A 217 -32.77 15.34 -14.88
C LYS A 217 -34.09 15.09 -14.17
N PRO A 218 -35.18 15.74 -14.56
CA PRO A 218 -36.53 15.38 -14.11
C PRO A 218 -36.81 13.90 -14.41
N VAL A 219 -37.44 13.20 -13.46
CA VAL A 219 -37.84 11.79 -13.60
C VAL A 219 -39.34 11.78 -13.94
N ALA A 220 -39.72 11.06 -14.99
CA ALA A 220 -41.10 11.01 -15.45
C ALA A 220 -42.03 10.35 -14.42
N ASP A 221 -41.53 9.32 -13.71
CA ASP A 221 -42.23 8.65 -12.64
C ASP A 221 -41.32 8.66 -11.38
N PRO A 222 -41.47 9.67 -10.49
CA PRO A 222 -40.59 9.85 -9.36
C PRO A 222 -40.88 8.84 -8.25
N ASP A 223 -39.90 8.03 -7.87
CA ASP A 223 -39.98 7.16 -6.69
C ASP A 223 -40.00 8.00 -5.40
N VAL A 224 -40.60 7.45 -4.35
CA VAL A 224 -40.60 8.06 -3.01
C VAL A 224 -39.31 7.64 -2.27
N PRO A 225 -38.37 8.57 -2.07
CA PRO A 225 -37.13 8.22 -1.40
C PRO A 225 -37.31 8.12 0.12
N ASP A 226 -36.52 7.22 0.74
CA ASP A 226 -36.48 7.03 2.18
C ASP A 226 -36.16 8.33 2.94
N SER A 227 -36.49 8.40 4.23
CA SER A 227 -36.12 9.54 5.07
C SER A 227 -34.60 9.68 5.18
N ALA A 228 -34.12 10.92 5.31
CA ALA A 228 -32.67 11.18 5.44
C ALA A 228 -32.05 10.46 6.65
N GLY A 229 -32.78 10.36 7.77
CA GLY A 229 -32.31 9.64 8.96
C GLY A 229 -32.15 8.13 8.73
N ARG A 230 -33.06 7.50 7.95
CA ARG A 230 -32.95 6.08 7.59
C ARG A 230 -31.73 5.83 6.68
N ILE A 231 -31.55 6.70 5.68
CA ILE A 231 -30.38 6.64 4.78
C ILE A 231 -29.08 6.80 5.57
N LEU A 232 -29.01 7.80 6.44
CA LEU A 232 -27.86 8.04 7.31
C LEU A 232 -27.57 6.86 8.22
N GLY A 233 -28.59 6.32 8.91
CA GLY A 233 -28.44 5.16 9.78
C GLY A 233 -27.89 3.94 9.04
N THR A 234 -28.43 3.65 7.84
CA THR A 234 -27.94 2.53 6.99
C THR A 234 -26.50 2.78 6.53
N LEU A 235 -26.18 4.00 6.08
CA LEU A 235 -24.86 4.38 5.63
C LEU A 235 -23.81 4.20 6.74
N LEU A 236 -24.06 4.71 7.93
CA LEU A 236 -23.14 4.60 9.07
C LEU A 236 -23.02 3.16 9.57
N ARG A 237 -24.12 2.41 9.62
CA ARG A 237 -24.12 1.00 10.03
C ARG A 237 -23.25 0.12 9.12
N ILE A 238 -23.15 0.44 7.84
CA ILE A 238 -22.29 -0.30 6.90
C ILE A 238 -20.87 0.25 6.92
N SER A 239 -20.69 1.59 6.89
CA SER A 239 -19.37 2.20 6.71
C SER A 239 -18.48 2.10 7.94
N ILE A 240 -19.01 2.25 9.16
CA ILE A 240 -18.20 2.27 10.39
C ILE A 240 -17.46 0.95 10.63
N PRO A 241 -18.09 -0.23 10.60
CA PRO A 241 -17.38 -1.49 10.80
C PRO A 241 -16.27 -1.72 9.76
N ILE A 242 -16.54 -1.39 8.49
CA ILE A 242 -15.56 -1.54 7.41
C ILE A 242 -14.39 -0.55 7.60
N ALA A 243 -14.69 0.70 7.96
CA ALA A 243 -13.67 1.72 8.21
C ALA A 243 -12.78 1.33 9.40
N LEU A 244 -13.35 0.87 10.50
CA LEU A 244 -12.60 0.42 11.68
C LEU A 244 -11.72 -0.78 11.35
N GLY A 245 -12.27 -1.81 10.70
CA GLY A 245 -11.53 -3.00 10.31
C GLY A 245 -10.34 -2.70 9.39
N SER A 246 -10.54 -1.84 8.40
CA SER A 246 -9.46 -1.43 7.47
C SER A 246 -8.40 -0.54 8.12
N SER A 247 -8.75 0.17 9.19
CA SER A 247 -7.85 1.09 9.88
C SER A 247 -6.91 0.41 10.88
N VAL A 248 -7.13 -0.86 11.21
CA VAL A 248 -6.33 -1.59 12.21
C VAL A 248 -4.82 -1.51 11.89
N LEU A 249 -4.43 -1.81 10.66
CA LEU A 249 -3.02 -1.73 10.25
C LEU A 249 -2.47 -0.30 10.30
N SER A 250 -3.29 0.69 9.95
CA SER A 250 -2.88 2.09 9.99
C SER A 250 -2.66 2.57 11.42
N ILE A 251 -3.51 2.12 12.35
CA ILE A 251 -3.38 2.40 13.78
C ILE A 251 -2.12 1.70 14.33
N ILE A 252 -1.86 0.44 13.96
CA ILE A 252 -0.65 -0.27 14.35
C ILE A 252 0.61 0.48 13.86
N ASN A 253 0.60 0.97 12.63
CA ASN A 253 1.71 1.77 12.10
C ASN A 253 1.88 3.11 12.83
N LEU A 254 0.80 3.75 13.27
CA LEU A 254 0.86 4.97 14.06
C LEU A 254 1.44 4.71 15.45
N VAL A 255 1.00 3.64 16.12
CA VAL A 255 1.56 3.17 17.40
C VAL A 255 3.04 2.84 17.26
N ASP A 256 3.43 2.18 16.18
CA ASP A 256 4.82 1.87 15.85
C ASP A 256 5.66 3.15 15.69
N THR A 257 5.15 4.14 14.96
CA THR A 257 5.81 5.45 14.83
C THR A 257 6.08 6.10 16.18
N LYS A 258 5.06 6.16 17.04
CA LYS A 258 5.22 6.67 18.40
C LYS A 258 6.25 5.88 19.20
N LEU A 259 6.18 4.55 19.13
CA LEU A 259 7.07 3.66 19.87
C LEU A 259 8.53 3.86 19.46
N ILE A 260 8.79 3.93 18.17
CA ILE A 260 10.16 4.16 17.63
C ILE A 260 10.70 5.51 18.15
N MET A 261 9.95 6.60 17.94
CA MET A 261 10.38 7.93 18.36
C MET A 261 10.58 8.01 19.87
N TYR A 262 9.66 7.43 20.65
CA TYR A 262 9.73 7.40 22.10
C TYR A 262 10.95 6.60 22.60
N ARG A 263 11.20 5.40 22.07
CA ARG A 263 12.31 4.55 22.53
C ARG A 263 13.67 5.11 22.16
N LEU A 264 13.82 5.68 20.96
CA LEU A 264 15.06 6.35 20.56
C LEU A 264 15.41 7.52 21.49
N GLN A 265 14.40 8.29 21.94
CA GLN A 265 14.61 9.45 22.81
C GLN A 265 14.77 9.05 24.28
N THR A 266 13.97 8.12 24.79
CA THR A 266 13.95 7.80 26.23
C THR A 266 14.95 6.72 26.63
N ALA A 267 15.17 5.70 25.81
CA ALA A 267 16.08 4.61 26.14
C ALA A 267 17.52 4.89 25.74
N LEU A 268 17.71 5.55 24.56
CA LEU A 268 19.05 5.87 24.05
C LEU A 268 19.46 7.32 24.31
N GLY A 269 18.57 8.16 24.82
CA GLY A 269 18.87 9.57 25.11
C GLY A 269 19.08 10.44 23.87
N TYR A 270 18.62 10.01 22.69
CA TYR A 270 18.79 10.78 21.46
C TYR A 270 17.92 12.03 21.46
N SER A 271 18.44 13.11 20.86
CA SER A 271 17.64 14.32 20.64
C SER A 271 16.46 14.03 19.69
N GLU A 272 15.40 14.83 19.79
CA GLU A 272 14.24 14.75 18.88
C GLU A 272 14.69 14.80 17.41
N THR A 273 15.64 15.69 17.08
CA THR A 273 16.15 15.86 15.73
C THR A 273 16.88 14.60 15.23
N TYR A 274 17.76 14.00 16.06
CA TYR A 274 18.51 12.80 15.64
C TYR A 274 17.58 11.58 15.53
N ALA A 275 16.65 11.41 16.47
CA ALA A 275 15.63 10.37 16.37
C ALA A 275 14.77 10.53 15.10
N ASN A 276 14.44 11.78 14.72
CA ASN A 276 13.71 12.08 13.49
C ASN A 276 14.53 11.81 12.22
N ILE A 277 15.85 12.08 12.23
CA ILE A 277 16.75 11.71 11.12
C ILE A 277 16.70 10.20 10.89
N LEU A 278 16.91 9.41 11.95
CA LEU A 278 16.86 7.95 11.86
C LEU A 278 15.50 7.46 11.37
N TYR A 279 14.42 8.07 11.86
CA TYR A 279 13.06 7.75 11.41
C TYR A 279 12.85 8.12 9.93
N GLY A 280 13.45 9.20 9.45
CA GLY A 280 13.45 9.58 8.04
C GLY A 280 14.13 8.56 7.14
N VAL A 281 15.30 8.03 7.56
CA VAL A 281 16.00 6.93 6.85
C VAL A 281 15.08 5.67 6.79
N TYR A 282 14.48 5.33 7.92
CA TYR A 282 13.50 4.22 7.96
C TYR A 282 12.32 4.47 6.99
N GLY A 283 11.78 5.68 6.95
CA GLY A 283 10.71 6.06 6.03
C GLY A 283 11.11 5.94 4.55
N LYS A 284 12.35 6.30 4.19
CA LYS A 284 12.91 6.13 2.84
C LYS A 284 13.00 4.65 2.46
N THR A 285 13.51 3.80 3.35
CA THR A 285 13.64 2.35 3.11
C THR A 285 12.27 1.64 3.06
N LEU A 286 11.27 2.11 3.82
CA LEU A 286 9.88 1.63 3.71
C LEU A 286 9.28 1.85 2.31
N THR A 287 9.76 2.84 1.56
CA THR A 287 9.31 3.04 0.19
C THR A 287 9.72 1.88 -0.72
N LEU A 288 10.94 1.39 -0.56
CA LEU A 288 11.49 0.25 -1.31
C LEU A 288 10.86 -1.08 -0.84
N PHE A 289 10.67 -1.24 0.47
CA PHE A 289 9.98 -2.36 1.09
C PHE A 289 8.59 -2.62 0.48
N ASN A 290 7.87 -1.57 0.10
CA ASN A 290 6.52 -1.69 -0.45
C ASN A 290 6.49 -2.06 -1.95
N LEU A 291 7.63 -2.09 -2.65
CA LEU A 291 7.68 -2.40 -4.08
C LEU A 291 7.20 -3.83 -4.40
N PRO A 292 7.68 -4.92 -3.75
CA PRO A 292 7.18 -6.26 -4.03
C PRO A 292 5.66 -6.39 -3.84
N ALA A 293 5.12 -5.80 -2.78
CA ALA A 293 3.69 -5.81 -2.51
C ALA A 293 2.87 -5.06 -3.58
N ALA A 294 3.46 -4.06 -4.24
CA ALA A 294 2.80 -3.34 -5.34
C ALA A 294 2.52 -4.24 -6.55
N PHE A 295 3.38 -5.23 -6.81
CA PHE A 295 3.18 -6.21 -7.89
C PHE A 295 2.23 -7.34 -7.49
N VAL A 296 2.18 -7.73 -6.21
CA VAL A 296 1.32 -8.81 -5.73
C VAL A 296 -0.12 -8.35 -5.47
N THR A 297 -0.33 -7.11 -5.02
CA THR A 297 -1.67 -6.58 -4.70
C THR A 297 -2.70 -6.72 -5.83
N PRO A 298 -2.39 -6.46 -7.12
CA PRO A 298 -3.37 -6.64 -8.21
C PRO A 298 -3.85 -8.08 -8.38
N MET A 299 -3.03 -9.06 -7.99
CA MET A 299 -3.41 -10.47 -8.05
C MET A 299 -4.55 -10.77 -7.08
N THR A 300 -4.56 -10.15 -5.88
CA THR A 300 -5.62 -10.37 -4.90
C THR A 300 -6.99 -9.94 -5.43
N ILE A 301 -7.04 -8.88 -6.25
CA ILE A 301 -8.29 -8.38 -6.87
C ILE A 301 -8.90 -9.43 -7.81
N SER A 302 -8.08 -10.23 -8.48
CA SER A 302 -8.54 -11.28 -9.40
C SER A 302 -8.85 -12.59 -8.68
N ILE A 303 -8.08 -12.93 -7.65
CA ILE A 303 -8.13 -14.21 -6.93
C ILE A 303 -9.37 -14.29 -6.04
N VAL A 304 -9.69 -13.22 -5.31
CA VAL A 304 -10.82 -13.20 -4.37
C VAL A 304 -12.14 -13.58 -5.04
N PRO A 305 -12.57 -12.96 -6.17
CA PRO A 305 -13.80 -13.35 -6.84
C PRO A 305 -13.75 -14.77 -7.41
N ALA A 306 -12.58 -15.22 -7.92
CA ALA A 306 -12.44 -16.54 -8.51
C ALA A 306 -12.60 -17.65 -7.46
N ILE A 307 -11.97 -17.52 -6.30
CA ILE A 307 -12.12 -18.47 -5.18
C ILE A 307 -13.53 -18.41 -4.61
N ALA A 308 -14.10 -17.22 -4.40
CA ALA A 308 -15.47 -17.08 -3.89
C ALA A 308 -16.49 -17.76 -4.81
N ALA A 309 -16.35 -17.62 -6.13
CA ALA A 309 -17.19 -18.30 -7.12
C ALA A 309 -17.06 -19.83 -7.05
N ALA A 310 -15.83 -20.36 -6.87
CA ALA A 310 -15.59 -21.78 -6.72
C ALA A 310 -16.23 -22.35 -5.43
N VAL A 311 -16.12 -21.61 -4.32
CA VAL A 311 -16.75 -21.96 -3.04
C VAL A 311 -18.26 -22.02 -3.14
N VAL A 312 -18.90 -21.00 -3.74
CA VAL A 312 -20.37 -20.97 -3.95
C VAL A 312 -20.83 -22.13 -4.82
N GLN A 313 -20.04 -22.52 -5.84
CA GLN A 313 -20.34 -23.66 -6.71
C GLN A 313 -19.98 -25.03 -6.08
N LYS A 314 -19.50 -25.06 -4.84
CA LYS A 314 -18.99 -26.26 -4.14
C LYS A 314 -17.86 -26.98 -4.88
N LYS A 315 -17.12 -26.28 -5.73
CA LYS A 315 -15.94 -26.78 -6.45
C LYS A 315 -14.67 -26.49 -5.62
N PHE A 316 -14.57 -27.11 -4.45
CA PHE A 316 -13.51 -26.81 -3.49
C PHE A 316 -12.11 -27.10 -4.03
N ALA A 317 -11.94 -28.19 -4.78
CA ALA A 317 -10.66 -28.52 -5.42
C ALA A 317 -10.20 -27.41 -6.39
N GLN A 318 -11.10 -26.84 -7.19
CA GLN A 318 -10.78 -25.72 -8.09
C GLN A 318 -10.37 -24.46 -7.30
N GLY A 319 -11.06 -24.17 -6.19
CA GLY A 319 -10.70 -23.06 -5.30
C GLY A 319 -9.32 -23.25 -4.67
N HIS A 320 -9.01 -24.48 -4.27
CA HIS A 320 -7.72 -24.89 -3.74
C HIS A 320 -6.59 -24.69 -4.76
N ASP A 321 -6.77 -25.17 -6.00
CA ASP A 321 -5.78 -25.02 -7.08
C ASP A 321 -5.49 -23.56 -7.39
N ILE A 322 -6.53 -22.71 -7.42
CA ILE A 322 -6.38 -21.25 -7.62
C ILE A 322 -5.56 -20.64 -6.47
N ALA A 323 -5.83 -21.03 -5.22
CA ALA A 323 -5.12 -20.52 -4.05
C ALA A 323 -3.63 -20.93 -4.06
N GLU A 324 -3.33 -22.20 -4.38
CA GLU A 324 -1.95 -22.69 -4.49
C GLU A 324 -1.19 -22.01 -5.64
N SER A 325 -1.81 -21.87 -6.81
CA SER A 325 -1.21 -21.17 -7.95
C SER A 325 -0.93 -19.70 -7.63
N ALA A 326 -1.88 -19.02 -6.97
CA ALA A 326 -1.70 -17.64 -6.54
C ALA A 326 -0.55 -17.47 -5.57
N LEU A 327 -0.44 -18.37 -4.59
CA LEU A 327 0.64 -18.36 -3.60
C LEU A 327 1.99 -18.60 -4.28
N ARG A 328 2.06 -19.53 -5.23
CA ARG A 328 3.26 -19.86 -5.99
C ARG A 328 3.72 -18.70 -6.86
N ILE A 329 2.81 -18.08 -7.62
CA ILE A 329 3.13 -16.89 -8.44
C ILE A 329 3.61 -15.73 -7.55
N SER A 330 2.92 -15.49 -6.43
CA SER A 330 3.34 -14.47 -5.47
C SER A 330 4.76 -14.72 -4.94
N ALA A 331 5.09 -15.96 -4.59
CA ALA A 331 6.41 -16.33 -4.11
C ALA A 331 7.49 -16.14 -5.18
N VAL A 332 7.21 -16.54 -6.44
CA VAL A 332 8.12 -16.34 -7.59
C VAL A 332 8.42 -14.87 -7.85
N VAL A 333 7.50 -13.97 -7.56
CA VAL A 333 7.72 -12.51 -7.70
C VAL A 333 8.36 -11.93 -6.44
N ALA A 334 7.84 -12.27 -5.26
CA ALA A 334 8.23 -11.64 -4.00
C ALA A 334 9.62 -12.05 -3.51
N MET A 335 9.98 -13.34 -3.64
CA MET A 335 11.26 -13.84 -3.13
C MET A 335 12.48 -13.18 -3.80
N PRO A 336 12.58 -13.13 -5.15
CA PRO A 336 13.73 -12.48 -5.77
C PRO A 336 13.76 -10.97 -5.51
N MET A 337 12.61 -10.31 -5.46
CA MET A 337 12.55 -8.89 -5.15
C MET A 337 12.98 -8.60 -3.72
N GLY A 338 12.44 -9.33 -2.73
CA GLY A 338 12.77 -9.13 -1.33
C GLY A 338 14.21 -9.49 -0.98
N VAL A 339 14.69 -10.64 -1.47
CA VAL A 339 16.08 -11.06 -1.27
C VAL A 339 17.05 -10.18 -2.07
N GLY A 340 16.66 -9.73 -3.28
CA GLY A 340 17.42 -8.77 -4.07
C GLY A 340 17.61 -7.44 -3.34
N LEU A 341 16.55 -6.91 -2.71
CA LEU A 341 16.62 -5.73 -1.85
C LEU A 341 17.55 -5.94 -0.64
N ALA A 342 17.55 -7.15 -0.07
CA ALA A 342 18.39 -7.48 1.08
C ALA A 342 19.87 -7.63 0.70
N VAL A 343 20.19 -8.29 -0.41
CA VAL A 343 21.58 -8.55 -0.86
C VAL A 343 22.23 -7.30 -1.45
N LEU A 344 21.47 -6.51 -2.19
CA LEU A 344 21.94 -5.27 -2.81
C LEU A 344 21.55 -4.02 -1.99
N CYS A 345 21.31 -4.17 -0.68
CA CYS A 345 20.84 -3.08 0.18
C CYS A 345 21.78 -1.87 0.16
N ASP A 346 23.10 -2.11 0.24
CA ASP A 346 24.12 -1.07 0.25
C ASP A 346 24.14 -0.26 -1.06
N PRO A 347 24.38 -0.85 -2.25
CA PRO A 347 24.35 -0.08 -3.48
C PRO A 347 22.99 0.56 -3.78
N ILE A 348 21.87 -0.07 -3.41
CA ILE A 348 20.54 0.49 -3.64
C ILE A 348 20.35 1.78 -2.83
N VAL A 349 20.69 1.77 -1.54
CA VAL A 349 20.54 2.97 -0.69
C VAL A 349 21.50 4.05 -1.15
N ASN A 350 22.76 3.73 -1.40
CA ASN A 350 23.79 4.72 -1.82
C ASN A 350 23.50 5.34 -3.20
N VAL A 351 22.91 4.57 -4.13
CA VAL A 351 22.53 5.10 -5.44
C VAL A 351 21.26 5.94 -5.37
N LEU A 352 20.26 5.50 -4.62
CA LEU A 352 18.96 6.20 -4.55
C LEU A 352 18.96 7.36 -3.56
N TYR A 353 19.75 7.26 -2.49
CA TYR A 353 19.84 8.24 -1.40
C TYR A 353 21.31 8.49 -0.99
N PRO A 354 22.12 9.11 -1.86
CA PRO A 354 23.57 9.19 -1.68
C PRO A 354 24.03 9.95 -0.41
N ASN A 355 23.15 10.75 0.18
CA ASN A 355 23.44 11.52 1.40
C ASN A 355 22.63 11.03 2.61
N SER A 356 22.22 9.76 2.62
CA SER A 356 21.46 9.20 3.73
C SER A 356 22.39 8.63 4.80
N ASN A 357 21.89 8.57 6.04
CA ASN A 357 22.62 8.00 7.17
C ASN A 357 22.98 6.52 6.94
N ASP A 358 24.13 6.09 7.47
CA ASP A 358 24.71 4.74 7.30
C ASP A 358 23.83 3.60 7.83
N ALA A 359 22.79 3.89 8.60
CA ALA A 359 21.81 2.89 9.01
C ALA A 359 20.95 2.36 7.83
N GLY A 360 20.85 3.12 6.74
CA GLY A 360 19.98 2.83 5.60
C GLY A 360 20.09 1.42 5.02
N PRO A 361 21.30 0.94 4.66
CA PRO A 361 21.50 -0.40 4.12
C PRO A 361 20.96 -1.51 5.04
N MET A 362 21.30 -1.45 6.33
CA MET A 362 20.87 -2.46 7.29
C MET A 362 19.33 -2.46 7.50
N LEU A 363 18.73 -1.27 7.49
CA LEU A 363 17.27 -1.15 7.51
C LEU A 363 16.64 -1.81 6.27
N LEU A 364 17.19 -1.56 5.09
CA LEU A 364 16.68 -2.13 3.84
C LEU A 364 16.88 -3.64 3.78
N MET A 365 17.96 -4.18 4.33
CA MET A 365 18.21 -5.61 4.38
C MET A 365 17.08 -6.36 5.10
N PHE A 366 16.75 -5.96 6.32
CA PHE A 366 15.67 -6.61 7.08
C PHE A 366 14.28 -6.34 6.49
N LEU A 367 14.04 -5.14 5.97
CA LEU A 367 12.79 -4.82 5.27
C LEU A 367 12.63 -5.60 3.97
N GLY A 368 13.73 -5.82 3.22
CA GLY A 368 13.73 -6.68 2.04
C GLY A 368 13.25 -8.09 2.36
N LEU A 369 13.79 -8.70 3.42
CA LEU A 369 13.34 -10.01 3.90
C LEU A 369 11.87 -9.99 4.36
N ALA A 370 11.48 -8.94 5.10
CA ALA A 370 10.10 -8.78 5.56
C ALA A 370 9.10 -8.66 4.40
N SER A 371 9.49 -8.06 3.27
CA SER A 371 8.63 -7.86 2.10
C SER A 371 8.15 -9.17 1.47
N VAL A 372 8.93 -10.25 1.58
CA VAL A 372 8.54 -11.60 1.15
C VAL A 372 7.33 -12.08 1.95
N PHE A 373 7.40 -11.95 3.28
CA PHE A 373 6.29 -12.36 4.17
C PHE A 373 5.06 -11.47 4.01
N VAL A 374 5.24 -10.18 3.73
CA VAL A 374 4.13 -9.28 3.35
C VAL A 374 3.38 -9.84 2.15
N CYS A 375 4.07 -10.21 1.09
CA CYS A 375 3.45 -10.72 -0.14
C CYS A 375 2.72 -12.06 0.10
N ILE A 376 3.30 -12.96 0.90
CA ILE A 376 2.64 -14.21 1.30
C ILE A 376 1.38 -13.91 2.13
N SER A 377 1.48 -12.95 3.08
CA SER A 377 0.35 -12.57 3.92
C SER A 377 -0.80 -11.96 3.12
N LEU A 378 -0.52 -11.19 2.06
CA LEU A 378 -1.54 -10.63 1.18
C LEU A 378 -2.38 -11.73 0.50
N ILE A 379 -1.74 -12.75 -0.04
CA ILE A 379 -2.44 -13.87 -0.71
C ILE A 379 -3.21 -14.71 0.30
N THR A 380 -2.60 -15.10 1.42
CA THR A 380 -3.27 -15.91 2.44
C THR A 380 -4.46 -15.18 3.07
N THR A 381 -4.36 -13.87 3.27
CA THR A 381 -5.48 -13.01 3.68
C THR A 381 -6.58 -12.98 2.63
N ALA A 382 -6.24 -12.83 1.35
CA ALA A 382 -7.20 -12.83 0.26
C ALA A 382 -7.97 -14.16 0.15
N VAL A 383 -7.28 -15.31 0.35
CA VAL A 383 -7.90 -16.63 0.38
C VAL A 383 -8.88 -16.77 1.55
N LEU A 384 -8.49 -16.36 2.77
CA LEU A 384 -9.38 -16.38 3.94
C LEU A 384 -10.62 -15.52 3.75
N GLN A 385 -10.47 -14.32 3.18
CA GLN A 385 -11.60 -13.44 2.85
C GLN A 385 -12.52 -14.05 1.80
N ALA A 386 -11.96 -14.64 0.74
CA ALA A 386 -12.71 -15.27 -0.34
C ALA A 386 -13.52 -16.50 0.12
N THR A 387 -13.07 -17.17 1.18
CA THR A 387 -13.74 -18.33 1.78
C THR A 387 -14.75 -17.96 2.88
N GLY A 388 -15.01 -16.65 3.10
CA GLY A 388 -15.99 -16.15 4.08
C GLY A 388 -15.45 -16.03 5.51
N HIS A 389 -14.14 -16.17 5.73
CA HIS A 389 -13.51 -16.06 7.04
C HIS A 389 -12.80 -14.70 7.22
N GLU A 390 -13.54 -13.62 7.01
CA GLU A 390 -13.01 -12.24 6.96
C GLU A 390 -12.39 -11.77 8.29
N LEU A 391 -12.82 -12.34 9.44
CA LEU A 391 -12.30 -11.99 10.76
C LEU A 391 -10.95 -12.65 11.08
N CYS A 392 -10.62 -13.78 10.45
CA CYS A 392 -9.36 -14.48 10.71
C CYS A 392 -8.13 -13.61 10.41
N PRO A 393 -8.02 -12.92 9.26
CA PRO A 393 -6.92 -11.99 9.01
C PRO A 393 -6.83 -10.85 10.01
N VAL A 394 -7.95 -10.37 10.55
CA VAL A 394 -7.94 -9.30 11.57
C VAL A 394 -7.23 -9.77 12.84
N TRP A 395 -7.51 -10.99 13.31
CA TRP A 395 -6.82 -11.58 14.45
C TRP A 395 -5.33 -11.82 14.18
N SER A 396 -5.00 -12.28 12.96
CA SER A 396 -3.59 -12.43 12.55
C SER A 396 -2.85 -11.10 12.56
N MET A 397 -3.48 -10.02 12.05
CA MET A 397 -2.90 -8.68 12.04
C MET A 397 -2.74 -8.11 13.45
N LEU A 398 -3.70 -8.34 14.33
CA LEU A 398 -3.59 -7.93 15.74
C LEU A 398 -2.44 -8.66 16.44
N ALA A 399 -2.34 -9.99 16.29
CA ALA A 399 -1.25 -10.77 16.87
C ALA A 399 0.13 -10.32 16.33
N GLY A 400 0.23 -10.10 15.01
CA GLY A 400 1.43 -9.54 14.39
C GLY A 400 1.76 -8.14 14.91
N GLY A 401 0.75 -7.27 15.06
CA GLY A 401 0.92 -5.93 15.62
C GLY A 401 1.44 -5.93 17.05
N VAL A 402 0.89 -6.78 17.92
CA VAL A 402 1.37 -6.96 19.30
C VAL A 402 2.83 -7.46 19.29
N THR A 403 3.16 -8.42 18.43
CA THR A 403 4.53 -8.92 18.28
C THR A 403 5.47 -7.79 17.85
N LYS A 404 5.07 -6.97 16.87
CA LYS A 404 5.86 -5.82 16.40
C LYS A 404 6.15 -4.84 17.53
N VAL A 405 5.12 -4.48 18.30
CA VAL A 405 5.25 -3.57 19.44
C VAL A 405 6.21 -4.14 20.48
N ALA A 406 6.06 -5.42 20.83
CA ALA A 406 6.93 -6.10 21.80
C ALA A 406 8.40 -6.14 21.31
N VAL A 407 8.65 -6.60 20.08
CA VAL A 407 9.99 -6.69 19.51
C VAL A 407 10.63 -5.30 19.42
N ASN A 408 9.91 -4.30 18.95
CA ASN A 408 10.42 -2.92 18.85
C ASN A 408 10.72 -2.32 20.23
N TRP A 409 9.89 -2.61 21.23
CA TRP A 409 10.12 -2.13 22.60
C TRP A 409 11.48 -2.55 23.17
N PHE A 410 11.87 -3.80 22.92
CA PHE A 410 13.15 -4.33 23.44
C PHE A 410 14.32 -3.98 22.52
N LEU A 411 14.20 -4.20 21.19
CA LEU A 411 15.34 -4.08 20.27
C LEU A 411 15.77 -2.63 20.00
N ILE A 412 14.84 -1.68 19.95
CA ILE A 412 15.20 -0.27 19.73
C ILE A 412 15.95 0.32 20.95
N ALA A 413 15.79 -0.27 22.12
CA ALA A 413 16.51 0.15 23.33
C ALA A 413 17.97 -0.32 23.38
N VAL A 414 18.36 -1.25 22.50
CA VAL A 414 19.74 -1.76 22.43
C VAL A 414 20.57 -0.80 21.58
N PRO A 415 21.65 -0.19 22.13
CA PRO A 415 22.43 0.84 21.42
C PRO A 415 23.01 0.37 20.07
N GLU A 416 23.43 -0.90 19.97
CA GLU A 416 24.01 -1.50 18.76
C GLU A 416 22.97 -1.67 17.64
N LEU A 417 21.70 -1.88 18.00
CA LEU A 417 20.62 -2.08 17.04
C LEU A 417 19.85 -0.79 16.75
N ASN A 418 19.60 0.02 17.78
CA ASN A 418 18.84 1.27 17.71
C ASN A 418 17.65 1.20 16.73
N ILE A 419 17.62 2.03 15.69
CA ILE A 419 16.53 2.08 14.69
C ILE A 419 16.38 0.77 13.89
N VAL A 420 17.41 -0.07 13.79
CA VAL A 420 17.36 -1.36 13.08
C VAL A 420 16.39 -2.34 13.77
N GLY A 421 16.11 -2.15 15.05
CA GLY A 421 15.06 -2.89 15.76
C GLY A 421 13.69 -2.80 15.07
N ALA A 422 13.36 -1.67 14.43
CA ALA A 422 12.06 -1.46 13.79
C ALA A 422 11.81 -2.36 12.56
N PRO A 423 12.75 -2.52 11.60
CA PRO A 423 12.61 -3.52 10.53
C PRO A 423 12.57 -4.96 11.03
N ILE A 424 13.35 -5.30 12.08
CA ILE A 424 13.32 -6.64 12.70
C ILE A 424 11.93 -6.91 13.29
N GLY A 425 11.34 -5.94 13.99
CA GLY A 425 9.97 -6.05 14.47
C GLY A 425 8.94 -6.16 13.36
N THR A 426 9.16 -5.48 12.23
CA THR A 426 8.31 -5.62 11.03
C THR A 426 8.41 -7.01 10.44
N LEU A 427 9.61 -7.59 10.35
CA LEU A 427 9.84 -8.97 9.92
C LEU A 427 9.11 -9.95 10.83
N ALA A 428 9.30 -9.85 12.15
CA ALA A 428 8.64 -10.69 13.14
C ALA A 428 7.10 -10.59 13.05
N CYS A 429 6.57 -9.38 12.89
CA CYS A 429 5.14 -9.13 12.69
C CYS A 429 4.58 -9.96 11.51
N TYR A 430 5.16 -9.85 10.32
CA TYR A 430 4.66 -10.52 9.14
C TYR A 430 4.90 -12.03 9.16
N VAL A 431 5.96 -12.51 9.81
CA VAL A 431 6.15 -13.94 10.08
C VAL A 431 5.00 -14.48 10.93
N VAL A 432 4.63 -13.80 12.03
CA VAL A 432 3.50 -14.18 12.89
C VAL A 432 2.18 -14.14 12.11
N ILE A 433 1.94 -13.11 11.31
CA ILE A 433 0.74 -13.03 10.45
C ILE A 433 0.67 -14.22 9.49
N CYS A 434 1.78 -14.58 8.84
CA CYS A 434 1.83 -15.73 7.94
C CYS A 434 1.54 -17.06 8.67
N ILE A 435 2.11 -17.25 9.85
CA ILE A 435 1.89 -18.46 10.67
C ILE A 435 0.41 -18.53 11.10
N MET A 436 -0.16 -17.44 11.60
CA MET A 436 -1.55 -17.39 12.03
C MET A 436 -2.51 -17.61 10.86
N ASN A 437 -2.28 -16.95 9.72
CA ASN A 437 -3.08 -17.17 8.51
C ASN A 437 -3.00 -18.63 8.05
N TYR A 438 -1.81 -19.26 8.11
CA TYR A 438 -1.66 -20.66 7.78
C TYR A 438 -2.46 -21.58 8.72
N ILE A 439 -2.41 -21.33 10.02
CA ILE A 439 -3.19 -22.07 11.02
C ILE A 439 -4.70 -21.92 10.72
N PHE A 440 -5.17 -20.72 10.44
CA PHE A 440 -6.57 -20.48 10.08
C PHE A 440 -6.95 -21.19 8.77
N LEU A 441 -6.12 -21.12 7.74
CA LEU A 441 -6.35 -21.82 6.47
C LEU A 441 -6.46 -23.35 6.67
N CYS A 442 -5.58 -23.94 7.49
CA CYS A 442 -5.64 -25.36 7.81
C CYS A 442 -6.91 -25.78 8.59
N ARG A 443 -7.53 -24.83 9.32
CA ARG A 443 -8.76 -25.09 10.09
C ARG A 443 -10.04 -24.83 9.30
N THR A 444 -9.98 -23.94 8.31
CA THR A 444 -11.17 -23.45 7.58
C THR A 444 -11.34 -24.11 6.22
N LEU A 445 -10.27 -24.56 5.59
CA LEU A 445 -10.34 -25.23 4.29
C LEU A 445 -10.55 -26.74 4.47
N HIS A 446 -11.39 -27.32 3.60
CA HIS A 446 -11.64 -28.76 3.57
C HIS A 446 -10.40 -29.56 3.16
N GLU A 447 -9.52 -28.96 2.37
CA GLU A 447 -8.23 -29.53 1.94
C GLU A 447 -7.10 -28.64 2.41
N ARG A 448 -5.98 -29.25 2.85
CA ARG A 448 -4.82 -28.51 3.34
C ARG A 448 -4.02 -27.94 2.18
N LEU A 449 -3.81 -26.64 2.17
CA LEU A 449 -2.89 -26.00 1.24
C LEU A 449 -1.45 -26.49 1.46
N HIS A 450 -0.82 -26.96 0.39
CA HIS A 450 0.56 -27.41 0.42
C HIS A 450 1.54 -26.24 0.28
N ILE A 451 1.47 -25.28 1.21
CA ILE A 451 2.28 -24.04 1.19
C ILE A 451 3.76 -24.37 1.03
N GLY A 452 4.26 -25.40 1.74
CA GLY A 452 5.66 -25.82 1.60
C GLY A 452 6.05 -26.20 0.17
N ARG A 453 5.19 -26.90 -0.57
CA ARG A 453 5.44 -27.22 -1.98
C ARG A 453 5.39 -26.00 -2.89
N CYS A 454 4.49 -25.07 -2.61
CA CYS A 454 4.36 -23.82 -3.39
C CYS A 454 5.59 -22.93 -3.21
N LEU A 455 6.16 -22.88 -2.01
CA LEU A 455 7.31 -22.04 -1.69
C LEU A 455 8.67 -22.71 -1.95
N ALA A 456 8.77 -24.04 -1.91
CA ALA A 456 10.05 -24.76 -1.95
C ALA A 456 10.84 -24.48 -3.25
N ARG A 457 10.18 -24.52 -4.42
CA ARG A 457 10.85 -24.31 -5.71
C ARG A 457 11.34 -22.88 -5.91
N PRO A 458 10.53 -21.82 -5.67
CA PRO A 458 11.03 -20.44 -5.66
C PRO A 458 12.15 -20.23 -4.63
N LEU A 459 12.03 -20.86 -3.44
CA LEU A 459 13.04 -20.77 -2.39
C LEU A 459 14.37 -21.37 -2.82
N LEU A 460 14.38 -22.49 -3.56
CA LEU A 460 15.61 -23.09 -4.10
C LEU A 460 16.25 -22.23 -5.21
N SER A 461 15.47 -21.50 -5.98
CA SER A 461 15.97 -20.64 -7.05
C SER A 461 16.57 -19.32 -6.54
N THR A 462 16.10 -18.83 -5.40
CA THR A 462 16.46 -17.51 -4.86
C THR A 462 17.91 -17.42 -4.34
N PRO A 463 18.49 -18.40 -3.62
CA PRO A 463 19.89 -18.34 -3.17
C PRO A 463 20.90 -18.26 -4.32
N LEU A 464 20.64 -18.97 -5.43
CA LEU A 464 21.52 -18.88 -6.59
C LEU A 464 21.53 -17.46 -7.18
N MET A 465 20.37 -16.83 -7.29
CA MET A 465 20.24 -15.44 -7.68
C MET A 465 20.98 -14.51 -6.70
N ALA A 466 20.82 -14.72 -5.39
CA ALA A 466 21.46 -13.92 -4.35
C ALA A 466 22.99 -13.96 -4.44
N VAL A 467 23.55 -15.16 -4.62
CA VAL A 467 25.00 -15.36 -4.80
C VAL A 467 25.50 -14.67 -6.06
N VAL A 468 24.77 -14.78 -7.18
CA VAL A 468 25.16 -14.11 -8.43
C VAL A 468 25.05 -12.59 -8.28
N ALA A 469 23.98 -12.07 -7.69
CA ALA A 469 23.79 -10.64 -7.46
C ALA A 469 24.94 -10.05 -6.61
N GLY A 470 25.20 -10.66 -5.45
CA GLY A 470 26.27 -10.23 -4.54
C GLY A 470 27.65 -10.42 -5.14
N GLY A 471 27.92 -11.55 -5.80
CA GLY A 471 29.20 -11.86 -6.42
C GLY A 471 29.54 -10.95 -7.60
N VAL A 472 28.59 -10.66 -8.48
CA VAL A 472 28.79 -9.71 -9.60
C VAL A 472 29.02 -8.30 -9.07
N TYR A 473 28.24 -7.85 -8.08
CA TYR A 473 28.43 -6.54 -7.48
C TYR A 473 29.80 -6.43 -6.79
N ALA A 474 30.18 -7.41 -5.95
CA ALA A 474 31.47 -7.43 -5.26
C ALA A 474 32.66 -7.51 -6.25
N GLY A 475 32.55 -8.33 -7.29
CA GLY A 475 33.57 -8.43 -8.33
C GLY A 475 33.76 -7.13 -9.10
N LEU A 476 32.68 -6.47 -9.51
CA LEU A 476 32.77 -5.19 -10.20
C LEU A 476 33.27 -4.07 -9.29
N SER A 477 32.83 -4.02 -8.04
CA SER A 477 33.33 -3.02 -7.08
C SER A 477 34.82 -3.19 -6.76
N ALA A 478 35.32 -4.43 -6.66
CA ALA A 478 36.75 -4.71 -6.47
C ALA A 478 37.62 -4.24 -7.66
N VAL A 479 37.12 -4.38 -8.90
CA VAL A 479 37.80 -3.91 -10.12
C VAL A 479 37.81 -2.38 -10.21
N MET A 480 36.80 -1.69 -9.66
CA MET A 480 36.67 -0.23 -9.75
C MET A 480 37.55 0.55 -8.74
N GLY A 481 38.13 -0.12 -7.73
CA GLY A 481 38.99 0.50 -6.73
C GLY A 481 38.25 1.19 -5.57
N GLY A 482 39.01 1.78 -4.64
CA GLY A 482 38.53 2.12 -3.29
C GLY A 482 37.54 3.29 -3.14
N ASP A 483 37.28 4.09 -4.17
CA ASP A 483 36.22 5.15 -4.11
C ASP A 483 35.57 5.34 -5.49
N PRO A 484 34.70 4.40 -5.88
CA PRO A 484 34.01 4.49 -7.15
C PRO A 484 32.94 5.59 -7.09
N GLY A 485 33.06 6.60 -7.94
CA GLY A 485 32.06 7.65 -8.05
C GLY A 485 30.65 7.06 -8.28
N TRP A 486 29.60 7.79 -7.88
CA TRP A 486 28.18 7.38 -7.94
C TRP A 486 27.77 6.65 -9.23
N LYS A 487 28.25 7.11 -10.39
CA LYS A 487 27.92 6.49 -11.69
C LYS A 487 28.44 5.06 -11.81
N HIS A 488 29.60 4.77 -11.27
CA HIS A 488 30.21 3.44 -11.31
C HIS A 488 29.48 2.47 -10.38
N VAL A 489 29.10 2.93 -9.17
CA VAL A 489 28.27 2.15 -8.25
C VAL A 489 26.90 1.82 -8.87
N ALA A 490 26.28 2.81 -9.52
CA ALA A 490 24.99 2.61 -10.20
C ALA A 490 25.11 1.62 -11.36
N LEU A 491 26.18 1.67 -12.16
CA LEU A 491 26.41 0.75 -13.27
C LEU A 491 26.66 -0.68 -12.76
N ALA A 492 27.49 -0.85 -11.73
CA ALA A 492 27.75 -2.14 -11.11
C ALA A 492 26.47 -2.76 -10.51
N MET A 493 25.68 -1.94 -9.82
CA MET A 493 24.37 -2.34 -9.28
C MET A 493 23.41 -2.81 -10.41
N LEU A 494 23.29 -2.04 -11.50
CA LEU A 494 22.45 -2.40 -12.62
C LEU A 494 22.91 -3.69 -13.30
N ALA A 495 24.21 -3.86 -13.50
CA ALA A 495 24.78 -5.09 -14.05
C ALA A 495 24.48 -6.30 -13.14
N ALA A 496 24.67 -6.15 -11.82
CA ALA A 496 24.34 -7.18 -10.84
C ALA A 496 22.85 -7.52 -10.86
N MET A 497 21.97 -6.52 -10.94
CA MET A 497 20.51 -6.74 -11.05
C MET A 497 20.13 -7.49 -12.32
N VAL A 498 20.70 -7.13 -13.48
CA VAL A 498 20.43 -7.83 -14.75
C VAL A 498 20.89 -9.29 -14.69
N CYS A 499 22.10 -9.54 -14.22
CA CYS A 499 22.63 -10.90 -14.04
C CYS A 499 21.77 -11.71 -13.05
N ALA A 500 21.33 -11.10 -11.96
CA ALA A 500 20.45 -11.71 -10.98
C ALA A 500 19.09 -12.11 -11.59
N VAL A 501 18.46 -11.21 -12.35
CA VAL A 501 17.18 -11.48 -13.02
C VAL A 501 17.30 -12.62 -14.03
N VAL A 502 18.33 -12.59 -14.87
CA VAL A 502 18.57 -13.66 -15.86
C VAL A 502 18.80 -15.00 -15.16
N THR A 503 19.65 -15.03 -14.14
CA THR A 503 19.94 -16.25 -13.36
C THR A 503 18.67 -16.78 -12.70
N TYR A 504 17.86 -15.89 -12.10
CA TYR A 504 16.61 -16.28 -11.47
C TYR A 504 15.61 -16.86 -12.45
N LEU A 505 15.40 -16.23 -13.62
CA LEU A 505 14.51 -16.73 -14.66
C LEU A 505 14.94 -18.11 -15.15
N VAL A 506 16.23 -18.32 -15.39
CA VAL A 506 16.78 -19.64 -15.78
C VAL A 506 16.54 -20.68 -14.65
N ALA A 507 16.78 -20.30 -13.40
CA ALA A 507 16.56 -21.20 -12.26
C ALA A 507 15.07 -21.56 -12.11
N VAL A 508 14.14 -20.60 -12.22
CA VAL A 508 12.70 -20.81 -12.15
C VAL A 508 12.20 -21.79 -13.24
N VAL A 509 12.71 -21.65 -14.47
CA VAL A 509 12.37 -22.55 -15.57
C VAL A 509 12.94 -23.95 -15.32
N LYS A 510 14.21 -24.09 -14.90
CA LYS A 510 14.85 -25.38 -14.62
C LYS A 510 14.22 -26.10 -13.43
N THR A 511 13.85 -25.39 -12.37
CA THR A 511 13.20 -25.97 -11.17
C THR A 511 11.70 -26.21 -11.38
N ARG A 512 11.14 -25.80 -12.52
CA ARG A 512 9.69 -25.82 -12.78
C ARG A 512 8.90 -25.14 -11.65
N ALA A 513 9.41 -24.00 -11.18
CA ALA A 513 8.77 -23.24 -10.11
C ALA A 513 7.45 -22.59 -10.56
N ILE A 514 7.23 -22.43 -11.85
CA ILE A 514 5.98 -21.99 -12.47
C ILE A 514 5.47 -23.10 -13.39
N THR A 515 4.17 -23.37 -13.35
CA THR A 515 3.48 -24.34 -14.20
C THR A 515 2.63 -23.64 -15.26
N LEU A 516 2.21 -24.39 -16.29
CA LEU A 516 1.35 -23.83 -17.35
C LEU A 516 0.00 -23.34 -16.79
N SER A 517 -0.54 -24.03 -15.77
CA SER A 517 -1.76 -23.63 -15.06
C SER A 517 -1.61 -22.29 -14.34
N ASP A 518 -0.43 -22.00 -13.79
CA ASP A 518 -0.15 -20.72 -13.15
C ASP A 518 -0.16 -19.57 -14.17
N MET A 519 0.36 -19.81 -15.36
CA MET A 519 0.41 -18.82 -16.44
C MET A 519 -0.97 -18.42 -16.96
N GLN A 520 -1.98 -19.27 -16.86
CA GLN A 520 -3.36 -18.96 -17.25
C GLN A 520 -4.02 -17.91 -16.32
N LEU A 521 -3.53 -17.76 -15.09
CA LEU A 521 -4.00 -16.75 -14.14
C LEU A 521 -3.39 -15.36 -14.40
N ILE A 522 -2.36 -15.26 -15.24
CA ILE A 522 -1.68 -14.00 -15.55
C ILE A 522 -2.20 -13.46 -16.90
N PRO A 523 -2.57 -12.18 -17.01
CA PRO A 523 -2.94 -11.58 -18.29
C PRO A 523 -1.82 -11.76 -19.32
N ARG A 524 -2.13 -12.38 -20.48
CA ARG A 524 -1.15 -12.77 -21.54
C ARG A 524 -0.11 -13.82 -21.12
N GLY A 525 -0.35 -14.57 -20.05
CA GLY A 525 0.58 -15.57 -19.52
C GLY A 525 0.91 -16.69 -20.52
N GLU A 526 -0.01 -17.07 -21.41
CA GLU A 526 0.25 -18.06 -22.47
C GLU A 526 1.35 -17.62 -23.46
N LYS A 527 1.44 -16.30 -23.76
CA LYS A 527 2.53 -15.77 -24.59
C LYS A 527 3.86 -15.82 -23.86
N LEU A 528 3.85 -15.49 -22.57
CA LEU A 528 5.02 -15.59 -21.70
C LEU A 528 5.47 -17.04 -21.50
N ALA A 529 4.54 -17.98 -21.34
CA ALA A 529 4.84 -19.41 -21.24
C ALA A 529 5.56 -19.95 -22.49
N LYS A 530 5.14 -19.52 -23.69
CA LYS A 530 5.80 -19.87 -24.94
C LYS A 530 7.22 -19.31 -25.05
N VAL A 531 7.43 -18.05 -24.64
CA VAL A 531 8.76 -17.40 -24.66
C VAL A 531 9.70 -18.05 -23.66
N LEU A 532 9.19 -18.40 -22.47
CA LEU A 532 9.98 -19.02 -21.40
C LEU A 532 10.07 -20.56 -21.50
N HIS A 533 9.49 -21.18 -22.56
CA HIS A 533 9.47 -22.63 -22.76
C HIS A 533 8.94 -23.41 -21.54
N ILE A 534 7.96 -22.85 -20.82
CA ILE A 534 7.31 -23.50 -19.67
C ILE A 534 6.37 -24.59 -20.18
N ARG A 535 6.58 -25.81 -19.71
CA ARG A 535 5.78 -27.00 -20.02
C ARG A 535 4.82 -27.34 -18.89
#